data_7569d8cc9fed16879b9e95650f3671aa
#
_entry.id   7569d8cc9fed16879b9e95650f3671aa
#
_cell.length_a   1.000
_cell.length_b   1.000
_cell.length_c   1.000
_cell.angle_alpha   90.00
_cell.angle_beta   90.00
_cell.angle_gamma   90.00
#
_symmetry.space_group_name_H-M   'P 1'
#
loop_
_entity.id
_entity.type
_entity.pdbx_description
1 polymer ?
#
loop_
_entity_poly.entity_id
_entity_poly.type
_entity_poly.pdbx_seq_one_letter_code
_entity_poly.pdbx_strand_id
1 'polypeptide(L)'
;MANADRSAEQFRKMTKTPIPKLILSLAAPTILSMLITSIYNLADTFFVGQISTSASGAVGIVSSLMAILQALGFMLGHGSGSIISRSLGSQNTDAATRFASTSFFTALVFGGIITMAGLLTLPDFMTLLGSTETILPHACAYARYILLAAPIMMSSLVMNNILRYEGKASFAMIGLVTGGLLNIALDPLFIFGLGMGTAGAGLATALSQTISFCILLSMFLRGKTVSQFRITAVTRSPAEFGTILMTGMPSFGRQGLNSIGGMLLNIAARGYGDAAVAGMSIVSRIFMFIISVAIGTGQGFQPVAGFNYGAQKYRRVQQACLFTMAASFCFLSVILTACWFNAETLIRLFRDDPEVTAVALPAFRYQCFAMLLQPVIVAGNMLFQSIGKSGRATFLACCRQGVFFIPLILTLPRAFGLLGVEICQPIADVLTFFVTVPFLFPFLRQLVRMDEAEAAKA
;
A
#
# COMPACT_ATOMS: atom_id res chain seq x y z
N MET A 1 -26.82 -10.48 21.23
CA MET A 1 -27.55 -10.93 20.03
C MET A 1 -27.05 -10.24 18.76
N ALA A 2 -27.12 -8.93 18.58
CA ALA A 2 -26.76 -8.24 17.34
C ALA A 2 -25.30 -8.47 16.82
N ASN A 3 -24.34 -8.77 17.67
CA ASN A 3 -22.93 -9.01 17.25
C ASN A 3 -22.72 -10.45 16.79
N ALA A 4 -23.41 -11.43 17.40
CA ALA A 4 -23.38 -12.82 17.01
C ALA A 4 -24.03 -13.03 15.63
N ASP A 5 -25.18 -12.37 15.39
CA ASP A 5 -25.88 -12.44 14.12
C ASP A 5 -25.03 -11.85 12.98
N ARG A 6 -24.34 -10.73 13.21
CA ARG A 6 -23.43 -10.13 12.23
C ARG A 6 -22.21 -11.00 11.95
N SER A 7 -21.65 -11.62 12.97
CA SER A 7 -20.52 -12.55 12.81
C SER A 7 -20.93 -13.74 11.95
N ALA A 8 -22.12 -14.32 12.19
CA ALA A 8 -22.66 -15.42 11.42
C ALA A 8 -22.97 -15.02 9.96
N GLU A 9 -23.53 -13.83 9.74
CA GLU A 9 -23.79 -13.30 8.40
C GLU A 9 -22.47 -13.09 7.63
N GLN A 10 -21.47 -12.47 8.28
CA GLN A 10 -20.16 -12.24 7.70
C GLN A 10 -19.46 -13.57 7.38
N PHE A 11 -19.50 -14.51 8.29
CA PHE A 11 -18.97 -15.86 8.07
C PHE A 11 -19.63 -16.53 6.85
N ARG A 12 -20.96 -16.48 6.76
CA ARG A 12 -21.70 -17.05 5.61
C ARG A 12 -21.32 -16.34 4.30
N LYS A 13 -21.21 -15.00 4.30
CA LYS A 13 -20.79 -14.22 3.15
C LYS A 13 -19.42 -14.66 2.67
N MET A 14 -18.43 -14.72 3.56
CA MET A 14 -17.03 -14.99 3.20
C MET A 14 -16.79 -16.46 2.81
N THR A 15 -17.58 -17.41 3.34
CA THR A 15 -17.37 -18.84 3.14
C THR A 15 -18.31 -19.50 2.15
N LYS A 16 -19.44 -18.87 1.79
CA LYS A 16 -20.45 -19.46 0.89
C LYS A 16 -20.64 -18.70 -0.43
N THR A 17 -20.35 -17.38 -0.47
CA THR A 17 -20.49 -16.61 -1.72
C THR A 17 -19.54 -17.15 -2.80
N PRO A 18 -19.96 -17.22 -4.09
CA PRO A 18 -19.09 -17.61 -5.19
C PRO A 18 -17.82 -16.73 -5.24
N ILE A 19 -16.66 -17.36 -5.40
CA ILE A 19 -15.34 -16.72 -5.34
C ILE A 19 -15.21 -15.50 -6.27
N PRO A 20 -15.60 -15.57 -7.58
CA PRO A 20 -15.49 -14.43 -8.46
C PRO A 20 -16.26 -13.21 -7.96
N LYS A 21 -17.53 -13.41 -7.58
CA LYS A 21 -18.38 -12.34 -7.07
C LYS A 21 -17.85 -11.74 -5.77
N LEU A 22 -17.35 -12.59 -4.88
CA LEU A 22 -16.79 -12.16 -3.60
C LEU A 22 -15.53 -11.29 -3.80
N ILE A 23 -14.55 -11.79 -4.56
CA ILE A 23 -13.30 -11.07 -4.81
C ILE A 23 -13.56 -9.75 -5.54
N LEU A 24 -14.37 -9.74 -6.60
CA LEU A 24 -14.66 -8.50 -7.34
C LEU A 24 -15.38 -7.47 -6.46
N SER A 25 -16.29 -7.89 -5.59
CA SER A 25 -17.00 -7.00 -4.67
C SER A 25 -16.08 -6.34 -3.61
N LEU A 26 -14.95 -6.99 -3.28
CA LEU A 26 -13.96 -6.46 -2.35
C LEU A 26 -12.81 -5.72 -3.07
N ALA A 27 -12.45 -6.19 -4.25
CA ALA A 27 -11.38 -5.58 -5.05
C ALA A 27 -11.79 -4.23 -5.65
N ALA A 28 -13.00 -4.11 -6.18
CA ALA A 28 -13.45 -2.88 -6.85
C ALA A 28 -13.39 -1.64 -5.93
N PRO A 29 -13.93 -1.65 -4.69
CA PRO A 29 -13.78 -0.53 -3.77
C PRO A 29 -12.31 -0.26 -3.41
N THR A 30 -11.50 -1.31 -3.29
CA THR A 30 -10.08 -1.17 -2.93
C THR A 30 -9.27 -0.56 -4.08
N ILE A 31 -9.50 -0.99 -5.32
CA ILE A 31 -8.88 -0.42 -6.52
C ILE A 31 -9.24 1.07 -6.62
N LEU A 32 -10.52 1.41 -6.47
CA LEU A 32 -10.97 2.81 -6.52
C LEU A 32 -10.28 3.64 -5.43
N SER A 33 -10.16 3.11 -4.21
CA SER A 33 -9.42 3.77 -3.12
C SER A 33 -7.95 4.02 -3.48
N MET A 34 -7.27 3.03 -4.09
CA MET A 34 -5.87 3.16 -4.49
C MET A 34 -5.69 4.20 -5.60
N LEU A 35 -6.58 4.22 -6.59
CA LEU A 35 -6.55 5.21 -7.67
C LEU A 35 -6.78 6.63 -7.15
N ILE A 36 -7.77 6.83 -6.28
CA ILE A 36 -8.03 8.14 -5.64
C ILE A 36 -6.82 8.58 -4.82
N THR A 37 -6.19 7.66 -4.08
CA THR A 37 -4.95 7.94 -3.33
C THR A 37 -3.84 8.43 -4.26
N SER A 38 -3.65 7.78 -5.40
CA SER A 38 -2.65 8.20 -6.39
C SER A 38 -2.96 9.58 -6.98
N ILE A 39 -4.25 9.85 -7.25
CA ILE A 39 -4.70 11.13 -7.80
C ILE A 39 -4.48 12.27 -6.79
N TYR A 40 -4.87 12.10 -5.53
CA TYR A 40 -4.69 13.18 -4.55
C TYR A 40 -3.20 13.46 -4.27
N ASN A 41 -2.34 12.44 -4.22
CA ASN A 41 -0.89 12.65 -4.08
C ASN A 41 -0.30 13.43 -5.26
N LEU A 42 -0.81 13.19 -6.48
CA LEU A 42 -0.41 13.94 -7.66
C LEU A 42 -0.90 15.37 -7.61
N ALA A 43 -2.15 15.60 -7.17
CA ALA A 43 -2.75 16.91 -7.02
C ALA A 43 -2.01 17.76 -5.97
N ASP A 44 -1.70 17.20 -4.80
CA ASP A 44 -0.93 17.89 -3.76
C ASP A 44 0.45 18.31 -4.30
N THR A 45 1.16 17.40 -4.97
CA THR A 45 2.45 17.73 -5.62
C THR A 45 2.30 18.85 -6.65
N PHE A 46 1.23 18.85 -7.43
CA PHE A 46 0.95 19.86 -8.44
C PHE A 46 0.69 21.25 -7.81
N PHE A 47 -0.20 21.33 -6.83
CA PHE A 47 -0.53 22.60 -6.19
C PHE A 47 0.66 23.20 -5.44
N VAL A 48 1.37 22.41 -4.65
CA VAL A 48 2.57 22.89 -3.93
C VAL A 48 3.68 23.28 -4.91
N GLY A 49 3.81 22.57 -6.02
CA GLY A 49 4.77 22.89 -7.09
C GLY A 49 4.56 24.26 -7.72
N GLN A 50 3.35 24.82 -7.67
CA GLN A 50 3.05 26.17 -8.17
C GLN A 50 3.52 27.31 -7.25
N ILE A 51 3.85 27.02 -5.98
CA ILE A 51 4.29 28.03 -5.02
C ILE A 51 5.73 28.49 -5.35
N SER A 52 6.66 27.55 -5.38
CA SER A 52 8.08 27.79 -5.70
C SER A 52 8.82 26.46 -5.91
N THR A 53 10.03 26.53 -6.48
CA THR A 53 10.90 25.35 -6.61
C THR A 53 11.27 24.76 -5.23
N SER A 54 11.55 25.62 -4.24
CA SER A 54 11.85 25.19 -2.87
C SER A 54 10.66 24.54 -2.19
N ALA A 55 9.43 25.03 -2.42
CA ALA A 55 8.20 24.41 -1.94
C ALA A 55 7.99 23.03 -2.57
N SER A 56 8.22 22.89 -3.88
CA SER A 56 8.18 21.60 -4.57
C SER A 56 9.19 20.60 -3.99
N GLY A 57 10.41 21.07 -3.66
CA GLY A 57 11.40 20.26 -2.95
C GLY A 57 10.94 19.80 -1.56
N ALA A 58 10.23 20.66 -0.84
CA ALA A 58 9.68 20.35 0.48
C ALA A 58 8.65 19.20 0.43
N VAL A 59 7.84 19.09 -0.63
CA VAL A 59 6.92 17.95 -0.83
C VAL A 59 7.69 16.64 -0.87
N GLY A 60 8.82 16.59 -1.58
CA GLY A 60 9.67 15.39 -1.64
C GLY A 60 10.18 14.95 -0.26
N ILE A 61 10.63 15.93 0.55
CA ILE A 61 11.12 15.67 1.92
C ILE A 61 9.98 15.17 2.82
N VAL A 62 8.84 15.86 2.82
CA VAL A 62 7.67 15.49 3.64
C VAL A 62 7.07 14.15 3.18
N SER A 63 7.12 13.83 1.89
CA SER A 63 6.71 12.52 1.37
C SER A 63 7.52 11.38 1.99
N SER A 64 8.80 11.60 2.32
CA SER A 64 9.62 10.61 3.04
C SER A 64 9.11 10.40 4.47
N LEU A 65 8.72 11.46 5.18
CA LEU A 65 8.06 11.36 6.48
C LEU A 65 6.74 10.60 6.38
N MET A 66 5.91 10.94 5.40
CA MET A 66 4.63 10.26 5.17
C MET A 66 4.82 8.77 4.83
N ALA A 67 5.87 8.42 4.08
CA ALA A 67 6.20 7.02 3.79
C ALA A 67 6.57 6.22 5.05
N ILE A 68 7.27 6.84 6.01
CA ILE A 68 7.57 6.21 7.31
C ILE A 68 6.27 5.95 8.09
N LEU A 69 5.39 6.96 8.21
CA LEU A 69 4.10 6.83 8.88
C LEU A 69 3.22 5.75 8.22
N GLN A 70 3.19 5.71 6.89
CA GLN A 70 2.47 4.70 6.13
C GLN A 70 3.06 3.30 6.32
N ALA A 71 4.38 3.15 6.32
CA ALA A 71 5.03 1.86 6.54
C ALA A 71 4.66 1.26 7.90
N LEU A 72 4.71 2.08 8.96
CA LEU A 72 4.31 1.67 10.31
C LEU A 72 2.81 1.40 10.42
N GLY A 73 1.98 2.26 9.83
CA GLY A 73 0.53 2.08 9.79
C GLY A 73 0.11 0.81 9.03
N PHE A 74 0.75 0.51 7.91
CA PHE A 74 0.53 -0.73 7.16
C PHE A 74 1.07 -1.97 7.89
N MET A 75 2.19 -1.85 8.59
CA MET A 75 2.70 -2.95 9.42
C MET A 75 1.68 -3.35 10.49
N LEU A 76 1.16 -2.39 11.24
CA LEU A 76 0.14 -2.64 12.25
C LEU A 76 -1.20 -3.08 11.63
N GLY A 77 -1.64 -2.41 10.57
CA GLY A 77 -2.93 -2.64 9.92
C GLY A 77 -3.01 -3.97 9.17
N HIS A 78 -2.03 -4.32 8.35
CA HIS A 78 -2.00 -5.61 7.67
C HIS A 78 -1.66 -6.75 8.61
N GLY A 79 -0.79 -6.50 9.61
CA GLY A 79 -0.45 -7.49 10.64
C GLY A 79 -1.68 -7.93 11.41
N SER A 80 -2.38 -6.98 12.03
CA SER A 80 -3.61 -7.28 12.77
C SER A 80 -4.75 -7.76 11.86
N GLY A 81 -4.94 -7.13 10.71
CA GLY A 81 -6.00 -7.48 9.75
C GLY A 81 -5.91 -8.94 9.31
N SER A 82 -4.71 -9.42 8.99
CA SER A 82 -4.47 -10.82 8.66
C SER A 82 -4.85 -11.77 9.80
N ILE A 83 -4.51 -11.42 11.04
CA ILE A 83 -4.87 -12.21 12.21
C ILE A 83 -6.39 -12.16 12.44
N ILE A 84 -6.99 -10.97 12.33
CA ILE A 84 -8.43 -10.75 12.49
C ILE A 84 -9.22 -11.59 11.48
N SER A 85 -8.85 -11.57 10.20
CA SER A 85 -9.60 -12.33 9.19
C SER A 85 -9.54 -13.83 9.46
N ARG A 86 -8.39 -14.37 9.91
CA ARG A 86 -8.27 -15.78 10.32
C ARG A 86 -9.08 -16.09 11.56
N SER A 87 -9.04 -15.22 12.56
CA SER A 87 -9.81 -15.37 13.81
C SER A 87 -11.31 -15.37 13.54
N LEU A 88 -11.79 -14.49 12.65
CA LEU A 88 -13.19 -14.48 12.24
C LEU A 88 -13.55 -15.72 11.42
N GLY A 89 -12.61 -16.25 10.63
CA GLY A 89 -12.77 -17.53 9.93
C GLY A 89 -12.93 -18.71 10.87
N SER A 90 -12.20 -18.74 12.00
CA SER A 90 -12.35 -19.73 13.07
C SER A 90 -13.45 -19.36 14.09
N GLN A 91 -14.27 -18.35 13.81
CA GLN A 91 -15.36 -17.84 14.66
C GLN A 91 -14.91 -17.31 16.04
N ASN A 92 -13.64 -16.98 16.21
CA ASN A 92 -13.10 -16.40 17.45
C ASN A 92 -13.15 -14.87 17.40
N THR A 93 -14.32 -14.29 17.73
CA THR A 93 -14.56 -12.84 17.72
C THR A 93 -13.79 -12.09 18.82
N ASP A 94 -13.49 -12.75 19.93
CA ASP A 94 -12.76 -12.17 21.03
C ASP A 94 -11.29 -11.93 20.66
N ALA A 95 -10.66 -12.88 19.99
CA ALA A 95 -9.33 -12.70 19.43
C ALA A 95 -9.32 -11.57 18.38
N ALA A 96 -10.31 -11.53 17.48
CA ALA A 96 -10.43 -10.46 16.51
C ALA A 96 -10.52 -9.07 17.16
N THR A 97 -11.34 -8.93 18.21
CA THR A 97 -11.47 -7.67 18.98
C THR A 97 -10.18 -7.32 19.73
N ARG A 98 -9.49 -8.31 20.29
CA ARG A 98 -8.21 -8.11 20.99
C ARG A 98 -7.13 -7.58 20.05
N PHE A 99 -6.93 -8.20 18.89
CA PHE A 99 -5.94 -7.76 17.91
C PHE A 99 -6.29 -6.42 17.26
N ALA A 100 -7.58 -6.15 16.99
CA ALA A 100 -8.06 -4.85 16.51
C ALA A 100 -7.77 -3.72 17.51
N SER A 101 -8.13 -3.93 18.77
CA SER A 101 -7.88 -2.97 19.85
C SER A 101 -6.39 -2.72 20.05
N THR A 102 -5.59 -3.77 20.11
CA THR A 102 -4.13 -3.66 20.27
C THR A 102 -3.51 -2.81 19.17
N SER A 103 -3.80 -3.10 17.91
CA SER A 103 -3.22 -2.36 16.79
C SER A 103 -3.68 -0.92 16.71
N PHE A 104 -4.96 -0.66 16.98
CA PHE A 104 -5.51 0.70 16.98
C PHE A 104 -4.85 1.59 18.05
N PHE A 105 -4.81 1.12 19.30
CA PHE A 105 -4.19 1.89 20.37
C PHE A 105 -2.66 1.99 20.24
N THR A 106 -2.01 0.95 19.71
CA THR A 106 -0.57 1.02 19.38
C THR A 106 -0.30 2.06 18.31
N ALA A 107 -1.13 2.17 17.27
CA ALA A 107 -0.98 3.18 16.23
C ALA A 107 -1.11 4.60 16.79
N LEU A 108 -2.05 4.82 17.72
CA LEU A 108 -2.19 6.10 18.43
C LEU A 108 -0.94 6.44 19.24
N VAL A 109 -0.42 5.47 20.00
CA VAL A 109 0.77 5.66 20.84
C VAL A 109 2.01 5.90 19.98
N PHE A 110 2.25 5.09 18.95
CA PHE A 110 3.39 5.26 18.05
C PHE A 110 3.33 6.59 17.29
N GLY A 111 2.14 6.93 16.79
CA GLY A 111 1.93 8.24 16.17
C GLY A 111 2.21 9.39 17.14
N GLY A 112 1.75 9.28 18.39
CA GLY A 112 2.03 10.26 19.45
C GLY A 112 3.51 10.40 19.79
N ILE A 113 4.24 9.29 19.85
CA ILE A 113 5.70 9.29 20.04
C ILE A 113 6.39 10.00 18.87
N ILE A 114 6.00 9.67 17.62
CA ILE A 114 6.55 10.32 16.43
C ILE A 114 6.22 11.80 16.39
N THR A 115 4.99 12.19 16.78
CA THR A 115 4.60 13.60 16.90
C THR A 115 5.50 14.33 17.89
N MET A 116 5.64 13.79 19.09
CA MET A 116 6.43 14.44 20.14
C MET A 116 7.91 14.55 19.76
N ALA A 117 8.51 13.43 19.33
CA ALA A 117 9.90 13.41 18.91
C ALA A 117 10.13 14.30 17.68
N GLY A 118 9.26 14.19 16.67
CA GLY A 118 9.39 14.94 15.43
C GLY A 118 9.18 16.45 15.58
N LEU A 119 8.27 16.90 16.45
CA LEU A 119 8.07 18.32 16.71
C LEU A 119 9.20 18.93 17.55
N LEU A 120 9.75 18.18 18.51
CA LEU A 120 10.90 18.64 19.32
C LEU A 120 12.18 18.80 18.52
N THR A 121 12.36 17.99 17.46
CA THR A 121 13.57 17.96 16.62
C THR A 121 13.25 18.34 15.17
N LEU A 122 12.20 19.14 14.93
CA LEU A 122 11.64 19.34 13.58
C LEU A 122 12.68 19.82 12.55
N PRO A 123 13.51 20.86 12.79
CA PRO A 123 14.51 21.29 11.81
C PRO A 123 15.56 20.21 11.54
N ASP A 124 16.09 19.59 12.60
CA ASP A 124 17.12 18.54 12.49
C ASP A 124 16.57 17.31 11.76
N PHE A 125 15.31 16.96 12.04
CA PHE A 125 14.63 15.84 11.40
C PHE A 125 14.41 16.09 9.91
N MET A 126 13.97 17.29 9.51
CA MET A 126 13.83 17.66 8.10
C MET A 126 15.19 17.72 7.39
N THR A 127 16.23 18.18 8.06
CA THR A 127 17.60 18.18 7.54
C THR A 127 18.12 16.74 7.35
N LEU A 128 17.86 15.85 8.31
CA LEU A 128 18.19 14.41 8.20
C LEU A 128 17.50 13.75 7.01
N LEU A 129 16.27 14.18 6.69
CA LEU A 129 15.53 13.70 5.51
C LEU A 129 16.01 14.32 4.19
N GLY A 130 16.98 15.25 4.23
CA GLY A 130 17.65 15.81 3.06
C GLY A 130 17.23 17.23 2.70
N SER A 131 16.64 18.01 3.62
CA SER A 131 16.32 19.43 3.38
C SER A 131 17.59 20.26 3.24
N THR A 132 17.62 21.13 2.24
CA THR A 132 18.61 22.23 2.12
C THR A 132 18.14 23.45 2.90
N GLU A 133 19.03 24.43 3.11
CA GLU A 133 18.68 25.67 3.83
C GLU A 133 17.48 26.41 3.23
N THR A 134 17.33 26.39 1.91
CA THR A 134 16.20 27.03 1.20
C THR A 134 14.89 26.22 1.27
N ILE A 135 14.98 24.90 1.37
CA ILE A 135 13.82 23.99 1.46
C ILE A 135 13.32 23.88 2.90
N LEU A 136 14.21 23.97 3.88
CA LEU A 136 13.94 23.70 5.29
C LEU A 136 12.74 24.48 5.86
N PRO A 137 12.56 25.80 5.63
CA PRO A 137 11.39 26.53 6.14
C PRO A 137 10.07 25.97 5.59
N HIS A 138 10.02 25.64 4.30
CA HIS A 138 8.85 25.06 3.64
C HIS A 138 8.56 23.64 4.13
N ALA A 139 9.61 22.82 4.29
CA ALA A 139 9.49 21.46 4.81
C ALA A 139 8.99 21.45 6.26
N CYS A 140 9.54 22.32 7.13
CA CYS A 140 9.09 22.47 8.51
C CYS A 140 7.64 22.96 8.61
N ALA A 141 7.23 23.91 7.77
CA ALA A 141 5.88 24.44 7.74
C ALA A 141 4.86 23.36 7.36
N TYR A 142 5.16 22.52 6.38
CA TYR A 142 4.33 21.39 5.96
C TYR A 142 4.37 20.26 6.99
N ALA A 143 5.56 19.80 7.37
CA ALA A 143 5.76 18.64 8.25
C ALA A 143 5.15 18.83 9.65
N ARG A 144 5.07 20.06 10.16
CA ARG A 144 4.43 20.36 11.45
C ARG A 144 3.01 19.81 11.52
N TYR A 145 2.18 20.07 10.50
CA TYR A 145 0.80 19.61 10.45
C TYR A 145 0.70 18.09 10.25
N ILE A 146 1.59 17.53 9.43
CA ILE A 146 1.66 16.07 9.24
C ILE A 146 2.01 15.35 10.53
N LEU A 147 2.98 15.87 11.29
CA LEU A 147 3.37 15.31 12.59
C LEU A 147 2.24 15.41 13.60
N LEU A 148 1.53 16.55 13.68
CA LEU A 148 0.36 16.70 14.55
C LEU A 148 -0.74 15.69 14.21
N ALA A 149 -0.92 15.38 12.93
CA ALA A 149 -1.90 14.41 12.45
C ALA A 149 -1.40 12.97 12.48
N ALA A 150 -0.11 12.70 12.77
CA ALA A 150 0.47 11.36 12.68
C ALA A 150 -0.28 10.28 13.49
N PRO A 151 -0.73 10.49 14.74
CA PRO A 151 -1.53 9.51 15.47
C PRO A 151 -2.84 9.17 14.75
N ILE A 152 -3.50 10.18 14.20
CA ILE A 152 -4.75 10.07 13.46
C ILE A 152 -4.52 9.33 12.14
N MET A 153 -3.49 9.70 11.40
CA MET A 153 -3.14 9.09 10.11
C MET A 153 -2.81 7.60 10.26
N MET A 154 -1.96 7.24 11.23
CA MET A 154 -1.59 5.85 11.49
C MET A 154 -2.80 5.02 11.92
N SER A 155 -3.64 5.55 12.81
CA SER A 155 -4.85 4.87 13.28
C SER A 155 -5.91 4.73 12.18
N SER A 156 -6.03 5.72 11.28
CA SER A 156 -6.86 5.64 10.07
C SER A 156 -6.42 4.50 9.17
N LEU A 157 -5.12 4.33 8.94
CA LEU A 157 -4.58 3.23 8.14
C LEU A 157 -4.88 1.87 8.77
N VAL A 158 -4.76 1.76 10.09
CA VAL A 158 -5.12 0.53 10.83
C VAL A 158 -6.60 0.24 10.69
N MET A 159 -7.48 1.20 10.94
CA MET A 159 -8.96 1.03 10.80
C MET A 159 -9.35 0.65 9.38
N ASN A 160 -8.77 1.32 8.38
CA ASN A 160 -9.02 1.03 6.97
C ASN A 160 -8.65 -0.42 6.62
N ASN A 161 -7.49 -0.89 7.10
CA ASN A 161 -7.05 -2.27 6.90
C ASN A 161 -7.96 -3.27 7.62
N ILE A 162 -8.31 -3.03 8.90
CA ILE A 162 -9.22 -3.91 9.65
C ILE A 162 -10.56 -4.05 8.91
N LEU A 163 -11.17 -2.95 8.45
CA LEU A 163 -12.41 -2.99 7.67
C LEU A 163 -12.28 -3.85 6.41
N ARG A 164 -11.16 -3.72 5.69
CA ARG A 164 -10.92 -4.57 4.50
C ARG A 164 -10.79 -6.03 4.87
N TYR A 165 -10.02 -6.36 5.89
CA TYR A 165 -9.82 -7.74 6.33
C TYR A 165 -11.07 -8.37 6.98
N GLU A 166 -12.00 -7.57 7.49
CA GLU A 166 -13.34 -8.02 7.84
C GLU A 166 -14.25 -8.25 6.61
N GLY A 167 -13.77 -7.95 5.39
CA GLY A 167 -14.58 -8.05 4.18
C GLY A 167 -15.57 -6.89 3.98
N LYS A 168 -15.27 -5.72 4.56
CA LYS A 168 -16.07 -4.48 4.49
C LYS A 168 -15.33 -3.40 3.71
N ALA A 169 -14.78 -3.77 2.55
CA ALA A 169 -13.95 -2.90 1.71
C ALA A 169 -14.67 -1.60 1.29
N SER A 170 -15.99 -1.63 1.09
CA SER A 170 -16.79 -0.44 0.75
C SER A 170 -16.76 0.62 1.86
N PHE A 171 -16.79 0.21 3.14
CA PHE A 171 -16.69 1.15 4.25
C PHE A 171 -15.28 1.76 4.36
N ALA A 172 -14.25 0.93 4.14
CA ALA A 172 -12.87 1.40 4.05
C ALA A 172 -12.69 2.43 2.91
N MET A 173 -13.31 2.17 1.76
CA MET A 173 -13.32 3.06 0.61
C MET A 173 -13.95 4.42 0.93
N ILE A 174 -15.11 4.45 1.58
CA ILE A 174 -15.81 5.72 1.91
C ILE A 174 -14.88 6.65 2.70
N GLY A 175 -14.23 6.15 3.75
CA GLY A 175 -13.32 6.97 4.54
C GLY A 175 -12.16 7.51 3.73
N LEU A 176 -11.49 6.65 2.96
CA LEU A 176 -10.29 7.00 2.21
C LEU A 176 -10.59 7.93 1.02
N VAL A 177 -11.64 7.63 0.26
CA VAL A 177 -12.07 8.45 -0.89
C VAL A 177 -12.53 9.83 -0.43
N THR A 178 -13.31 9.91 0.65
CA THR A 178 -13.73 11.22 1.20
C THR A 178 -12.52 12.04 1.63
N GLY A 179 -11.56 11.44 2.34
CA GLY A 179 -10.32 12.12 2.72
C GLY A 179 -9.52 12.61 1.51
N GLY A 180 -9.35 11.77 0.47
CA GLY A 180 -8.63 12.15 -0.74
C GLY A 180 -9.31 13.27 -1.53
N LEU A 181 -10.63 13.22 -1.70
CA LEU A 181 -11.39 14.26 -2.40
C LEU A 181 -11.37 15.60 -1.63
N LEU A 182 -11.49 15.53 -0.30
CA LEU A 182 -11.37 16.73 0.55
C LEU A 182 -9.98 17.35 0.45
N ASN A 183 -8.92 16.55 0.43
CA ASN A 183 -7.56 17.06 0.28
C ASN A 183 -7.43 17.85 -1.04
N ILE A 184 -7.86 17.29 -2.16
CA ILE A 184 -7.83 17.96 -3.47
C ILE A 184 -8.59 19.30 -3.45
N ALA A 185 -9.69 19.39 -2.70
CA ALA A 185 -10.49 20.61 -2.61
C ALA A 185 -9.88 21.64 -1.64
N LEU A 186 -9.30 21.17 -0.52
CA LEU A 186 -8.74 22.04 0.51
C LEU A 186 -7.34 22.58 0.16
N ASP A 187 -6.54 21.85 -0.61
CA ASP A 187 -5.22 22.29 -1.04
C ASP A 187 -5.24 23.67 -1.70
N PRO A 188 -5.98 23.92 -2.82
CA PRO A 188 -6.00 25.24 -3.44
C PRO A 188 -6.62 26.31 -2.53
N LEU A 189 -7.58 25.94 -1.69
CA LEU A 189 -8.21 26.88 -0.77
C LEU A 189 -7.20 27.38 0.28
N PHE A 190 -6.43 26.50 0.89
CA PHE A 190 -5.48 26.90 1.95
C PHE A 190 -4.18 27.43 1.38
N ILE A 191 -3.68 26.86 0.29
CA ILE A 191 -2.44 27.30 -0.34
C ILE A 191 -2.58 28.69 -0.92
N PHE A 192 -3.59 28.89 -1.78
CA PHE A 192 -3.76 30.12 -2.55
C PHE A 192 -4.84 31.04 -1.97
N GLY A 193 -6.02 30.48 -1.61
CA GLY A 193 -7.16 31.25 -1.11
C GLY A 193 -6.86 31.95 0.22
N LEU A 194 -6.22 31.27 1.17
CA LEU A 194 -5.81 31.82 2.45
C LEU A 194 -4.33 32.26 2.46
N GLY A 195 -3.57 32.05 1.41
CA GLY A 195 -2.18 32.45 1.28
C GLY A 195 -1.21 31.73 2.23
N MET A 196 -1.58 30.54 2.73
CA MET A 196 -0.76 29.81 3.72
C MET A 196 0.45 29.08 3.10
N GLY A 197 0.53 29.00 1.77
CA GLY A 197 1.64 28.31 1.09
C GLY A 197 1.75 26.84 1.50
N THR A 198 2.98 26.36 1.76
CA THR A 198 3.23 24.95 2.14
C THR A 198 2.60 24.55 3.48
N ALA A 199 2.42 25.50 4.41
CA ALA A 199 1.67 25.25 5.65
C ALA A 199 0.20 24.92 5.35
N GLY A 200 -0.39 25.54 4.32
CA GLY A 200 -1.76 25.28 3.85
C GLY A 200 -1.92 23.84 3.32
N ALA A 201 -0.97 23.35 2.54
CA ALA A 201 -0.95 21.96 2.08
C ALA A 201 -0.89 20.97 3.27
N GLY A 202 -0.02 21.23 4.25
CA GLY A 202 0.06 20.42 5.46
C GLY A 202 -1.25 20.41 6.25
N LEU A 203 -1.89 21.56 6.41
CA LEU A 203 -3.17 21.70 7.09
C LEU A 203 -4.30 20.99 6.32
N ALA A 204 -4.36 21.13 5.00
CA ALA A 204 -5.33 20.45 4.15
C ALA A 204 -5.25 18.93 4.31
N THR A 205 -4.03 18.40 4.26
CA THR A 205 -3.78 16.97 4.47
C THR A 205 -4.19 16.53 5.88
N ALA A 206 -3.80 17.27 6.92
CA ALA A 206 -4.13 16.95 8.30
C ALA A 206 -5.65 16.94 8.54
N LEU A 207 -6.39 17.93 8.04
CA LEU A 207 -7.84 18.01 8.18
C LEU A 207 -8.55 16.91 7.40
N SER A 208 -8.13 16.66 6.16
CA SER A 208 -8.70 15.59 5.32
C SER A 208 -8.53 14.22 5.95
N GLN A 209 -7.35 13.94 6.51
CA GLN A 209 -7.07 12.71 7.24
C GLN A 209 -7.87 12.62 8.54
N THR A 210 -8.08 13.73 9.25
CA THR A 210 -8.91 13.78 10.46
C THR A 210 -10.36 13.47 10.14
N ILE A 211 -10.92 14.02 9.06
CA ILE A 211 -12.29 13.72 8.63
C ILE A 211 -12.41 12.25 8.20
N SER A 212 -11.44 11.74 7.45
CA SER A 212 -11.37 10.31 7.11
C SER A 212 -11.36 9.42 8.35
N PHE A 213 -10.54 9.76 9.34
CA PHE A 213 -10.48 9.07 10.63
C PHE A 213 -11.84 9.07 11.35
N CYS A 214 -12.51 10.23 11.44
CA CYS A 214 -13.81 10.34 12.07
C CYS A 214 -14.88 9.47 11.38
N ILE A 215 -14.86 9.44 10.04
CA ILE A 215 -15.75 8.59 9.26
C ILE A 215 -15.48 7.11 9.57
N LEU A 216 -14.22 6.66 9.49
CA LEU A 216 -13.86 5.29 9.79
C LEU A 216 -14.19 4.91 11.22
N LEU A 217 -13.85 5.77 12.20
CA LEU A 217 -14.16 5.53 13.61
C LEU A 217 -15.66 5.42 13.84
N SER A 218 -16.47 6.23 13.17
CA SER A 218 -17.92 6.15 13.25
C SER A 218 -18.47 4.77 12.84
N MET A 219 -17.80 4.06 11.89
CA MET A 219 -18.21 2.72 11.49
C MET A 219 -18.02 1.70 12.63
N PHE A 220 -16.93 1.83 13.37
CA PHE A 220 -16.65 1.00 14.55
C PHE A 220 -17.59 1.34 15.72
N LEU A 221 -17.77 2.61 16.04
CA LEU A 221 -18.63 3.04 17.16
C LEU A 221 -20.11 2.73 16.93
N ARG A 222 -20.60 2.82 15.69
CA ARG A 222 -21.97 2.41 15.31
C ARG A 222 -22.14 0.90 15.22
N GLY A 223 -21.11 0.13 15.58
CA GLY A 223 -21.14 -1.33 15.57
C GLY A 223 -21.36 -1.94 14.19
N LYS A 224 -20.93 -1.28 13.11
CA LYS A 224 -20.99 -1.85 11.75
C LYS A 224 -19.89 -2.89 11.49
N THR A 225 -18.95 -3.06 12.42
CA THR A 225 -17.84 -4.00 12.40
C THR A 225 -18.12 -5.18 13.33
N VAL A 226 -17.43 -6.31 13.10
CA VAL A 226 -17.47 -7.46 14.02
C VAL A 226 -16.49 -7.23 15.16
N SER A 227 -15.26 -6.82 14.87
CA SER A 227 -14.29 -6.40 15.89
C SER A 227 -14.64 -5.03 16.46
N GLN A 228 -14.31 -4.82 17.73
CA GLN A 228 -14.57 -3.57 18.46
C GLN A 228 -13.26 -3.02 19.01
N PHE A 229 -13.24 -1.72 19.29
CA PHE A 229 -12.13 -1.10 20.02
C PHE A 229 -12.49 -0.98 21.50
N ARG A 230 -11.78 -1.77 22.33
CA ARG A 230 -11.91 -1.77 23.78
C ARG A 230 -10.52 -1.66 24.40
N ILE A 231 -10.29 -0.66 25.20
CA ILE A 231 -9.00 -0.47 25.88
C ILE A 231 -8.67 -1.65 26.80
N THR A 232 -9.69 -2.27 27.38
CA THR A 232 -9.56 -3.46 28.24
C THR A 232 -9.18 -4.72 27.48
N ALA A 233 -9.39 -4.73 26.14
CA ALA A 233 -9.05 -5.84 25.27
C ALA A 233 -7.64 -5.75 24.67
N VAL A 234 -6.91 -4.67 24.96
CA VAL A 234 -5.51 -4.53 24.49
C VAL A 234 -4.67 -5.63 25.11
N THR A 235 -3.92 -6.34 24.27
CA THR A 235 -3.06 -7.43 24.74
C THR A 235 -1.96 -6.94 25.66
N ARG A 236 -1.70 -7.70 26.72
CA ARG A 236 -0.54 -7.50 27.61
C ARG A 236 0.59 -8.47 27.29
N SER A 237 0.38 -9.38 26.32
CA SER A 237 1.38 -10.38 25.94
C SER A 237 2.34 -9.81 24.88
N PRO A 238 3.65 -9.73 25.18
CA PRO A 238 4.66 -9.35 24.19
C PRO A 238 4.69 -10.28 22.98
N ALA A 239 4.35 -11.56 23.16
CA ALA A 239 4.31 -12.55 22.09
C ALA A 239 3.18 -12.25 21.08
N GLU A 240 1.97 -11.88 21.55
CA GLU A 240 0.87 -11.49 20.66
C GLU A 240 1.18 -10.18 19.91
N PHE A 241 1.80 -9.22 20.60
CA PHE A 241 2.28 -8.00 19.98
C PHE A 241 3.34 -8.29 18.92
N GLY A 242 4.32 -9.12 19.24
CA GLY A 242 5.33 -9.59 18.29
C GLY A 242 4.72 -10.27 17.07
N THR A 243 3.63 -11.02 17.25
CA THR A 243 2.91 -11.67 16.14
C THR A 243 2.29 -10.64 15.19
N ILE A 244 1.75 -9.53 15.70
CA ILE A 244 1.24 -8.42 14.85
C ILE A 244 2.38 -7.85 14.02
N LEU A 245 3.51 -7.50 14.64
CA LEU A 245 4.65 -6.92 13.95
C LEU A 245 5.22 -7.87 12.89
N MET A 246 5.44 -9.13 13.24
CA MET A 246 5.99 -10.14 12.32
C MET A 246 5.05 -10.39 11.13
N THR A 247 3.73 -10.44 11.35
CA THR A 247 2.75 -10.62 10.28
C THR A 247 2.64 -9.37 9.39
N GLY A 248 2.90 -8.19 9.94
CA GLY A 248 2.93 -6.93 9.21
C GLY A 248 4.25 -6.59 8.53
N MET A 249 5.34 -7.27 8.90
CA MET A 249 6.69 -7.02 8.38
C MET A 249 6.79 -7.05 6.84
N PRO A 250 6.07 -7.92 6.10
CA PRO A 250 6.06 -7.89 4.64
C PRO A 250 5.63 -6.53 4.07
N SER A 251 4.65 -5.89 4.70
CA SER A 251 4.13 -4.58 4.26
C SER A 251 5.10 -3.45 4.61
N PHE A 252 5.71 -3.50 5.78
CA PHE A 252 6.76 -2.57 6.20
C PHE A 252 7.97 -2.65 5.26
N GLY A 253 8.49 -3.85 5.03
CA GLY A 253 9.62 -4.08 4.14
C GLY A 253 9.33 -3.63 2.70
N ARG A 254 8.15 -3.96 2.18
CA ARG A 254 7.74 -3.52 0.83
C ARG A 254 7.71 -2.00 0.70
N GLN A 255 7.11 -1.29 1.68
CA GLN A 255 6.98 0.17 1.64
C GLN A 255 8.34 0.86 1.79
N GLY A 256 9.15 0.44 2.75
CA GLY A 256 10.48 1.00 2.98
C GLY A 256 11.42 0.76 1.80
N LEU A 257 11.47 -0.47 1.28
CA LEU A 257 12.32 -0.80 0.13
C LEU A 257 11.86 -0.11 -1.16
N ASN A 258 10.55 0.11 -1.36
CA ASN A 258 10.06 0.90 -2.48
C ASN A 258 10.58 2.35 -2.42
N SER A 259 10.58 2.98 -1.25
CA SER A 259 11.09 4.35 -1.08
C SER A 259 12.59 4.41 -1.36
N ILE A 260 13.37 3.47 -0.82
CA ILE A 260 14.81 3.35 -1.09
C ILE A 260 15.08 3.09 -2.58
N GLY A 261 14.32 2.18 -3.20
CA GLY A 261 14.45 1.86 -4.61
C GLY A 261 14.19 3.05 -5.52
N GLY A 262 13.15 3.84 -5.23
CA GLY A 262 12.85 5.06 -5.97
C GLY A 262 13.96 6.11 -5.87
N MET A 263 14.52 6.29 -4.67
CA MET A 263 15.66 7.18 -4.46
C MET A 263 16.90 6.74 -5.26
N LEU A 264 17.25 5.44 -5.22
CA LEU A 264 18.39 4.91 -5.95
C LEU A 264 18.19 4.99 -7.47
N LEU A 265 16.96 4.79 -7.97
CA LEU A 265 16.62 4.98 -9.37
C LEU A 265 16.90 6.41 -9.83
N ASN A 266 16.47 7.41 -9.06
CA ASN A 266 16.70 8.81 -9.37
C ASN A 266 18.19 9.18 -9.32
N ILE A 267 18.93 8.66 -8.34
CA ILE A 267 20.39 8.86 -8.25
C ILE A 267 21.09 8.26 -9.47
N ALA A 268 20.74 7.04 -9.88
CA ALA A 268 21.32 6.39 -11.04
C ALA A 268 20.97 7.13 -12.35
N ALA A 269 19.72 7.54 -12.53
CA ALA A 269 19.27 8.29 -13.70
C ALA A 269 19.95 9.66 -13.83
N ARG A 270 20.25 10.33 -12.69
CA ARG A 270 20.92 11.64 -12.66
C ARG A 270 22.27 11.63 -13.37
N GLY A 271 22.99 10.49 -13.34
CA GLY A 271 24.27 10.34 -14.05
C GLY A 271 24.18 10.46 -15.58
N TYR A 272 22.96 10.36 -16.14
CA TYR A 272 22.70 10.42 -17.59
C TYR A 272 21.93 11.67 -18.02
N GLY A 273 21.84 12.68 -17.15
CA GLY A 273 21.22 13.97 -17.43
C GLY A 273 19.76 14.09 -17.00
N ASP A 274 19.24 15.31 -17.12
CA ASP A 274 17.90 15.66 -16.64
C ASP A 274 16.79 14.95 -17.43
N ALA A 275 17.01 14.69 -18.72
CA ALA A 275 16.07 13.95 -19.56
C ALA A 275 15.86 12.50 -19.06
N ALA A 276 16.94 11.85 -18.58
CA ALA A 276 16.86 10.52 -18.01
C ALA A 276 16.08 10.49 -16.69
N VAL A 277 16.33 11.45 -15.81
CA VAL A 277 15.58 11.59 -14.54
C VAL A 277 14.11 11.86 -14.81
N ALA A 278 13.80 12.78 -15.72
CA ALA A 278 12.42 13.11 -16.09
C ALA A 278 11.72 11.90 -16.73
N GLY A 279 12.37 11.23 -17.69
CA GLY A 279 11.83 10.05 -18.37
C GLY A 279 11.50 8.91 -17.40
N MET A 280 12.44 8.52 -16.54
CA MET A 280 12.25 7.46 -15.55
C MET A 280 11.18 7.84 -14.50
N SER A 281 11.09 9.11 -14.12
CA SER A 281 10.04 9.60 -13.21
C SER A 281 8.64 9.49 -13.84
N ILE A 282 8.48 9.84 -15.12
CA ILE A 282 7.22 9.70 -15.86
C ILE A 282 6.82 8.23 -15.95
N VAL A 283 7.74 7.36 -16.34
CA VAL A 283 7.52 5.91 -16.41
C VAL A 283 7.05 5.38 -15.05
N SER A 284 7.75 5.72 -13.97
CA SER A 284 7.39 5.31 -12.61
C SER A 284 5.99 5.77 -12.19
N ARG A 285 5.60 7.00 -12.53
CA ARG A 285 4.27 7.54 -12.22
C ARG A 285 3.16 6.82 -12.97
N ILE A 286 3.33 6.56 -14.26
CA ILE A 286 2.32 5.83 -15.05
C ILE A 286 2.17 4.41 -14.49
N PHE A 287 3.27 3.70 -14.23
CA PHE A 287 3.20 2.35 -13.66
C PHE A 287 2.68 2.30 -12.24
N MET A 288 2.79 3.38 -11.44
CA MET A 288 2.15 3.49 -10.13
C MET A 288 0.62 3.38 -10.22
N PHE A 289 0.00 3.98 -11.25
CA PHE A 289 -1.44 3.82 -11.50
C PHE A 289 -1.79 2.39 -11.92
N ILE A 290 -1.01 1.81 -12.82
CA ILE A 290 -1.26 0.45 -13.32
C ILE A 290 -1.11 -0.58 -12.22
N ILE A 291 -0.05 -0.51 -11.41
CA ILE A 291 0.19 -1.45 -10.30
C ILE A 291 -0.83 -1.29 -9.17
N SER A 292 -1.42 -0.11 -9.00
CA SER A 292 -2.48 0.12 -8.01
C SER A 292 -3.68 -0.80 -8.22
N VAL A 293 -3.97 -1.17 -9.47
CA VAL A 293 -5.02 -2.15 -9.81
C VAL A 293 -4.66 -3.54 -9.34
N ALA A 294 -3.43 -4.00 -9.60
CA ALA A 294 -2.96 -5.31 -9.16
C ALA A 294 -2.91 -5.40 -7.62
N ILE A 295 -2.41 -4.36 -6.97
CA ILE A 295 -2.38 -4.28 -5.50
C ILE A 295 -3.79 -4.24 -4.94
N GLY A 296 -4.70 -3.45 -5.51
CA GLY A 296 -6.09 -3.36 -5.09
C GLY A 296 -6.84 -4.69 -5.23
N THR A 297 -6.62 -5.42 -6.32
CA THR A 297 -7.17 -6.77 -6.51
C THR A 297 -6.62 -7.75 -5.47
N GLY A 298 -5.31 -7.71 -5.23
CA GLY A 298 -4.66 -8.52 -4.21
C GLY A 298 -5.14 -8.20 -2.79
N GLN A 299 -5.35 -6.94 -2.45
CA GLN A 299 -5.91 -6.53 -1.17
C GLN A 299 -7.38 -6.94 -1.01
N GLY A 300 -8.15 -7.00 -2.09
CA GLY A 300 -9.50 -7.58 -2.08
C GLY A 300 -9.50 -9.09 -1.86
N PHE A 301 -8.46 -9.80 -2.33
CA PHE A 301 -8.24 -11.22 -2.12
C PHE A 301 -7.82 -11.56 -0.68
N GLN A 302 -7.02 -10.71 -0.03
CA GLN A 302 -6.45 -10.98 1.31
C GLN A 302 -7.50 -11.40 2.37
N PRO A 303 -8.63 -10.69 2.56
CA PRO A 303 -9.65 -11.11 3.52
C PRO A 303 -10.27 -12.46 3.15
N VAL A 304 -10.46 -12.75 1.87
CA VAL A 304 -11.02 -14.04 1.41
C VAL A 304 -10.07 -15.18 1.74
N ALA A 305 -8.77 -14.99 1.49
CA ALA A 305 -7.75 -15.99 1.82
C ALA A 305 -7.66 -16.23 3.33
N GLY A 306 -7.53 -15.17 4.14
CA GLY A 306 -7.41 -15.28 5.60
C GLY A 306 -8.65 -15.92 6.24
N PHE A 307 -9.83 -15.48 5.84
CA PHE A 307 -11.09 -15.97 6.38
C PHE A 307 -11.33 -17.47 6.06
N ASN A 308 -11.15 -17.86 4.79
CA ASN A 308 -11.35 -19.26 4.38
C ASN A 308 -10.22 -20.17 4.93
N TYR A 309 -9.01 -19.65 5.10
CA TYR A 309 -7.94 -20.40 5.76
C TYR A 309 -8.24 -20.65 7.24
N GLY A 310 -8.73 -19.63 7.97
CA GLY A 310 -9.20 -19.77 9.36
C GLY A 310 -10.40 -20.70 9.51
N ALA A 311 -11.29 -20.74 8.50
CA ALA A 311 -12.43 -21.63 8.43
C ALA A 311 -12.10 -23.04 7.90
N GLN A 312 -10.81 -23.35 7.71
CA GLN A 312 -10.30 -24.64 7.18
C GLN A 312 -10.84 -25.01 5.79
N LYS A 313 -11.33 -24.04 5.00
CA LYS A 313 -11.80 -24.23 3.63
C LYS A 313 -10.66 -23.99 2.63
N TYR A 314 -9.68 -24.86 2.66
CA TYR A 314 -8.41 -24.67 1.95
C TYR A 314 -8.54 -24.66 0.43
N ARG A 315 -9.46 -25.45 -0.13
CA ARG A 315 -9.77 -25.47 -1.56
C ARG A 315 -10.31 -24.11 -2.04
N ARG A 316 -11.12 -23.43 -1.20
CA ARG A 316 -11.59 -22.09 -1.51
C ARG A 316 -10.47 -21.06 -1.51
N VAL A 317 -9.47 -21.21 -0.63
CA VAL A 317 -8.26 -20.35 -0.62
C VAL A 317 -7.48 -20.50 -1.93
N GLN A 318 -7.28 -21.75 -2.40
CA GLN A 318 -6.64 -22.03 -3.66
C GLN A 318 -7.41 -21.41 -4.84
N GLN A 319 -8.73 -21.67 -4.92
CA GLN A 319 -9.57 -21.12 -5.98
C GLN A 319 -9.57 -19.59 -5.99
N ALA A 320 -9.60 -18.96 -4.82
CA ALA A 320 -9.52 -17.51 -4.68
C ALA A 320 -8.19 -16.96 -5.19
N CYS A 321 -7.07 -17.62 -4.88
CA CYS A 321 -5.75 -17.23 -5.35
C CYS A 321 -5.65 -17.35 -6.88
N LEU A 322 -6.05 -18.48 -7.44
CA LEU A 322 -6.04 -18.71 -8.89
C LEU A 322 -6.92 -17.71 -9.64
N PHE A 323 -8.15 -17.49 -9.13
CA PHE A 323 -9.05 -16.49 -9.71
C PHE A 323 -8.45 -15.08 -9.68
N THR A 324 -7.83 -14.68 -8.54
CA THR A 324 -7.20 -13.37 -8.39
C THR A 324 -6.06 -13.19 -9.39
N MET A 325 -5.21 -14.21 -9.55
CA MET A 325 -4.13 -14.18 -10.55
C MET A 325 -4.68 -14.05 -11.97
N ALA A 326 -5.66 -14.87 -12.33
CA ALA A 326 -6.27 -14.84 -13.66
C ALA A 326 -6.98 -13.51 -13.97
N ALA A 327 -7.81 -13.02 -13.04
CA ALA A 327 -8.53 -11.77 -13.20
C ALA A 327 -7.56 -10.56 -13.30
N SER A 328 -6.54 -10.51 -12.44
CA SER A 328 -5.51 -9.45 -12.51
C SER A 328 -4.70 -9.55 -13.80
N PHE A 329 -4.36 -10.75 -14.25
CA PHE A 329 -3.64 -10.96 -15.51
C PHE A 329 -4.46 -10.48 -16.71
N CYS A 330 -5.73 -10.88 -16.82
CA CYS A 330 -6.61 -10.45 -17.90
C CYS A 330 -6.77 -8.92 -17.91
N PHE A 331 -7.00 -8.32 -16.75
CA PHE A 331 -7.19 -6.88 -16.63
C PHE A 331 -5.91 -6.10 -16.98
N LEU A 332 -4.76 -6.53 -16.46
CA LEU A 332 -3.47 -5.91 -16.78
C LEU A 332 -3.11 -6.10 -18.24
N SER A 333 -3.38 -7.26 -18.84
CA SER A 333 -3.12 -7.50 -20.26
C SER A 333 -3.86 -6.50 -21.15
N VAL A 334 -5.12 -6.21 -20.86
CA VAL A 334 -5.90 -5.22 -21.60
C VAL A 334 -5.31 -3.82 -21.45
N ILE A 335 -5.04 -3.39 -20.21
CA ILE A 335 -4.47 -2.06 -19.93
C ILE A 335 -3.09 -1.93 -20.56
N LEU A 336 -2.20 -2.90 -20.34
CA LEU A 336 -0.82 -2.84 -20.84
C LEU A 336 -0.75 -2.88 -22.36
N THR A 337 -1.65 -3.61 -23.01
CA THR A 337 -1.77 -3.58 -24.49
C THR A 337 -2.18 -2.19 -24.97
N ALA A 338 -3.20 -1.58 -24.35
CA ALA A 338 -3.59 -0.21 -24.67
C ALA A 338 -2.46 0.80 -24.41
N CYS A 339 -1.75 0.66 -23.28
CA CYS A 339 -0.60 1.50 -22.94
C CYS A 339 0.57 1.32 -23.92
N TRP A 340 0.82 0.08 -24.37
CA TRP A 340 1.90 -0.22 -25.32
C TRP A 340 1.72 0.52 -26.63
N PHE A 341 0.51 0.48 -27.20
CA PHE A 341 0.22 1.16 -28.48
C PHE A 341 0.17 2.69 -28.34
N ASN A 342 -0.16 3.20 -27.16
CA ASN A 342 -0.25 4.64 -26.89
C ASN A 342 0.92 5.16 -26.02
N ALA A 343 2.02 4.42 -25.91
CA ALA A 343 3.13 4.72 -25.01
C ALA A 343 3.71 6.12 -25.22
N GLU A 344 3.98 6.50 -26.46
CA GLU A 344 4.52 7.82 -26.81
C GLU A 344 3.54 8.95 -26.46
N THR A 345 2.26 8.80 -26.77
CA THR A 345 1.21 9.77 -26.43
C THR A 345 1.07 9.94 -24.91
N LEU A 346 1.13 8.82 -24.16
CA LEU A 346 1.08 8.85 -22.70
C LEU A 346 2.27 9.58 -22.10
N ILE A 347 3.47 9.36 -22.62
CA ILE A 347 4.69 10.05 -22.14
C ILE A 347 4.61 11.54 -22.46
N ARG A 348 4.26 11.90 -23.68
CA ARG A 348 4.13 13.31 -24.13
C ARG A 348 3.04 14.07 -23.37
N LEU A 349 2.00 13.41 -22.89
CA LEU A 349 0.98 14.03 -22.03
C LEU A 349 1.58 14.60 -20.72
N PHE A 350 2.64 13.97 -20.19
CA PHE A 350 3.35 14.45 -19.01
C PHE A 350 4.41 15.51 -19.37
N ARG A 351 5.13 15.29 -20.49
CA ARG A 351 6.13 16.21 -20.98
C ARG A 351 6.38 15.98 -22.49
N ASP A 352 6.06 16.99 -23.29
CA ASP A 352 6.30 16.97 -24.72
C ASP A 352 7.75 17.44 -24.99
N ASP A 353 8.67 16.50 -24.85
CA ASP A 353 10.11 16.71 -25.02
C ASP A 353 10.70 15.45 -25.71
N PRO A 354 11.33 15.62 -26.90
CA PRO A 354 11.87 14.49 -27.65
C PRO A 354 12.96 13.73 -26.90
N GLU A 355 13.83 14.40 -26.15
CA GLU A 355 14.91 13.75 -25.38
C GLU A 355 14.34 12.91 -24.25
N VAL A 356 13.35 13.44 -23.52
CA VAL A 356 12.63 12.70 -22.46
C VAL A 356 11.91 11.49 -23.05
N THR A 357 11.25 11.66 -24.19
CA THR A 357 10.53 10.58 -24.87
C THR A 357 11.49 9.47 -25.34
N ALA A 358 12.68 9.83 -25.85
CA ALA A 358 13.68 8.87 -26.30
C ALA A 358 14.15 7.93 -25.17
N VAL A 359 14.26 8.42 -23.94
CA VAL A 359 14.60 7.61 -22.76
C VAL A 359 13.38 6.87 -22.19
N ALA A 360 12.26 7.56 -22.07
CA ALA A 360 11.07 6.99 -21.40
C ALA A 360 10.42 5.85 -22.20
N LEU A 361 10.41 5.93 -23.54
CA LEU A 361 9.69 4.97 -24.38
C LEU A 361 10.25 3.55 -24.33
N PRO A 362 11.57 3.30 -24.43
CA PRO A 362 12.14 1.97 -24.24
C PRO A 362 11.88 1.43 -22.83
N ALA A 363 12.18 2.23 -21.80
CA ALA A 363 11.96 1.85 -20.40
C ALA A 363 10.49 1.47 -20.14
N PHE A 364 9.55 2.26 -20.67
CA PHE A 364 8.12 2.00 -20.58
C PHE A 364 7.75 0.65 -21.21
N ARG A 365 8.25 0.38 -22.40
CA ARG A 365 7.99 -0.88 -23.13
C ARG A 365 8.54 -2.09 -22.39
N TYR A 366 9.77 -2.04 -21.88
CA TYR A 366 10.35 -3.12 -21.07
C TYR A 366 9.51 -3.40 -19.83
N GLN A 367 9.07 -2.34 -19.14
CA GLN A 367 8.25 -2.48 -17.95
C GLN A 367 6.86 -3.04 -18.25
N CYS A 368 6.25 -2.76 -19.40
CA CYS A 368 4.98 -3.36 -19.81
C CYS A 368 5.05 -4.90 -19.83
N PHE A 369 6.10 -5.49 -20.35
CA PHE A 369 6.27 -6.96 -20.34
C PHE A 369 6.43 -7.51 -18.93
N ALA A 370 7.27 -6.90 -18.12
CA ALA A 370 7.50 -7.36 -16.75
C ALA A 370 6.25 -7.23 -15.86
N MET A 371 5.42 -6.23 -16.12
CA MET A 371 4.20 -5.98 -15.35
C MET A 371 3.15 -7.09 -15.53
N LEU A 372 3.18 -7.86 -16.62
CA LEU A 372 2.32 -9.03 -16.80
C LEU A 372 2.59 -10.15 -15.79
N LEU A 373 3.74 -10.15 -15.14
CA LEU A 373 4.12 -11.12 -14.13
C LEU A 373 3.64 -10.72 -12.72
N GLN A 374 3.25 -9.45 -12.51
CA GLN A 374 2.83 -8.92 -11.23
C GLN A 374 1.66 -9.67 -10.57
N PRO A 375 0.65 -10.17 -11.29
CA PRO A 375 -0.45 -10.93 -10.67
C PRO A 375 0.03 -12.11 -9.81
N VAL A 376 1.05 -12.83 -10.27
CA VAL A 376 1.61 -13.98 -9.52
C VAL A 376 2.43 -13.50 -8.32
N ILE A 377 3.24 -12.46 -8.51
CA ILE A 377 4.08 -11.89 -7.45
C ILE A 377 3.21 -11.35 -6.32
N VAL A 378 2.20 -10.52 -6.67
CA VAL A 378 1.31 -9.88 -5.70
C VAL A 378 0.44 -10.91 -4.98
N ALA A 379 -0.20 -11.83 -5.73
CA ALA A 379 -1.05 -12.87 -5.13
C ALA A 379 -0.25 -13.80 -4.22
N GLY A 380 0.95 -14.20 -4.61
CA GLY A 380 1.82 -15.04 -3.78
C GLY A 380 2.23 -14.37 -2.47
N ASN A 381 2.71 -13.13 -2.54
CA ASN A 381 3.07 -12.36 -1.34
C ASN A 381 1.88 -12.18 -0.39
N MET A 382 0.74 -11.75 -0.95
CA MET A 382 -0.47 -11.46 -0.16
C MET A 382 -1.13 -12.73 0.39
N LEU A 383 -1.05 -13.87 -0.31
CA LEU A 383 -1.49 -15.15 0.21
C LEU A 383 -0.73 -15.51 1.48
N PHE A 384 0.61 -15.56 1.41
CA PHE A 384 1.43 -15.95 2.57
C PHE A 384 1.25 -14.99 3.74
N GLN A 385 1.08 -13.69 3.50
CA GLN A 385 0.77 -12.71 4.53
C GLN A 385 -0.58 -12.99 5.19
N SER A 386 -1.62 -13.25 4.40
CA SER A 386 -2.99 -13.45 4.91
C SER A 386 -3.16 -14.72 5.73
N ILE A 387 -2.44 -15.81 5.36
CA ILE A 387 -2.48 -17.07 6.10
C ILE A 387 -1.49 -17.13 7.27
N GLY A 388 -0.72 -16.06 7.51
CA GLY A 388 0.20 -15.95 8.65
C GLY A 388 1.56 -16.62 8.46
N LYS A 389 1.93 -17.00 7.23
CA LYS A 389 3.29 -17.46 6.91
C LYS A 389 4.22 -16.27 6.69
N SER A 390 4.41 -15.46 7.75
CA SER A 390 5.06 -14.15 7.70
C SER A 390 6.50 -14.21 7.19
N GLY A 391 7.28 -15.21 7.53
CA GLY A 391 8.66 -15.35 7.02
C GLY A 391 8.72 -15.46 5.50
N ARG A 392 7.86 -16.31 4.88
CA ARG A 392 7.77 -16.43 3.42
C ARG A 392 7.25 -15.16 2.77
N ALA A 393 6.23 -14.54 3.38
CA ALA A 393 5.67 -13.28 2.91
C ALA A 393 6.70 -12.14 2.95
N THR A 394 7.48 -12.01 4.03
CA THR A 394 8.54 -11.00 4.17
C THR A 394 9.64 -11.22 3.13
N PHE A 395 10.09 -12.46 2.97
CA PHE A 395 11.10 -12.79 1.97
C PHE A 395 10.64 -12.37 0.56
N LEU A 396 9.44 -12.79 0.13
CA LEU A 396 8.89 -12.43 -1.18
C LEU A 396 8.66 -10.93 -1.32
N ALA A 397 8.22 -10.24 -0.26
CA ALA A 397 8.03 -8.78 -0.28
C ALA A 397 9.37 -8.04 -0.48
N CYS A 398 10.44 -8.54 0.14
CA CYS A 398 11.77 -7.94 0.05
C CYS A 398 12.50 -8.32 -1.24
N CYS A 399 12.15 -9.43 -1.90
CA CYS A 399 12.84 -9.89 -3.11
C CYS A 399 12.82 -8.84 -4.21
N ARG A 400 11.67 -8.24 -4.51
CA ARG A 400 11.47 -7.34 -5.64
C ARG A 400 12.39 -6.12 -5.58
N GLN A 401 12.34 -5.37 -4.49
CA GLN A 401 13.09 -4.13 -4.34
C GLN A 401 14.43 -4.32 -3.61
N GLY A 402 14.45 -5.17 -2.58
CA GLY A 402 15.65 -5.34 -1.74
C GLY A 402 16.68 -6.26 -2.37
N VAL A 403 16.27 -7.51 -2.67
CA VAL A 403 17.23 -8.56 -3.10
C VAL A 403 17.63 -8.39 -4.56
N PHE A 404 16.70 -7.98 -5.43
CA PHE A 404 17.00 -7.89 -6.87
C PHE A 404 17.20 -6.46 -7.32
N PHE A 405 16.25 -5.54 -7.12
CA PHE A 405 16.35 -4.21 -7.70
C PHE A 405 17.57 -3.42 -7.18
N ILE A 406 17.80 -3.39 -5.86
CA ILE A 406 18.92 -2.62 -5.31
C ILE A 406 20.29 -3.06 -5.86
N PRO A 407 20.64 -4.35 -5.86
CA PRO A 407 21.90 -4.77 -6.51
C PRO A 407 21.95 -4.48 -8.00
N LEU A 408 20.84 -4.65 -8.73
CA LEU A 408 20.80 -4.40 -10.16
C LEU A 408 21.00 -2.91 -10.49
N ILE A 409 20.36 -1.99 -9.78
CA ILE A 409 20.52 -0.55 -10.03
C ILE A 409 21.91 -0.04 -9.68
N LEU A 410 22.65 -0.73 -8.81
CA LEU A 410 24.03 -0.39 -8.46
C LEU A 410 25.06 -0.97 -9.48
N THR A 411 24.70 -2.02 -10.22
CA THR A 411 25.62 -2.76 -11.11
C THR A 411 25.33 -2.55 -12.58
N LEU A 412 24.07 -2.69 -13.03
CA LEU A 412 23.70 -2.62 -14.44
C LEU A 412 24.01 -1.27 -15.11
N PRO A 413 23.80 -0.10 -14.46
CA PRO A 413 24.15 1.17 -15.08
C PRO A 413 25.65 1.31 -15.35
N ARG A 414 26.51 0.66 -14.55
CA ARG A 414 27.96 0.63 -14.78
C ARG A 414 28.37 -0.23 -15.98
N ALA A 415 27.61 -1.28 -16.25
CA ALA A 415 27.90 -2.22 -17.35
C ALA A 415 27.25 -1.81 -18.68
N PHE A 416 26.02 -1.29 -18.63
CA PHE A 416 25.17 -1.03 -19.79
C PHE A 416 24.74 0.45 -19.93
N GLY A 417 25.27 1.35 -19.13
CA GLY A 417 24.90 2.77 -19.19
C GLY A 417 23.43 3.01 -18.89
N LEU A 418 22.80 3.91 -19.65
CA LEU A 418 21.39 4.26 -19.49
C LEU A 418 20.45 3.06 -19.64
N LEU A 419 20.73 2.16 -20.59
CA LEU A 419 19.96 0.92 -20.74
C LEU A 419 19.91 0.12 -19.44
N GLY A 420 21.00 0.12 -18.66
CA GLY A 420 21.06 -0.52 -17.35
C GLY A 420 20.04 0.07 -16.37
N VAL A 421 19.79 1.38 -16.40
CA VAL A 421 18.76 2.04 -15.58
C VAL A 421 17.35 1.64 -16.03
N GLU A 422 17.12 1.60 -17.34
CA GLU A 422 15.81 1.29 -17.94
C GLU A 422 15.35 -0.15 -17.66
N ILE A 423 16.28 -1.11 -17.66
CA ILE A 423 15.95 -2.55 -17.52
C ILE A 423 16.05 -3.07 -16.08
N CYS A 424 16.57 -2.31 -15.12
CA CYS A 424 16.70 -2.75 -13.71
C CYS A 424 15.40 -3.26 -13.12
N GLN A 425 14.32 -2.48 -13.20
CA GLN A 425 13.03 -2.84 -12.61
C GLN A 425 12.39 -4.02 -13.35
N PRO A 426 12.35 -4.06 -14.71
CA PRO A 426 11.88 -5.23 -15.44
C PRO A 426 12.59 -6.52 -15.06
N ILE A 427 13.93 -6.51 -14.96
CA ILE A 427 14.70 -7.70 -14.58
C ILE A 427 14.38 -8.11 -13.14
N ALA A 428 14.32 -7.15 -12.20
CA ALA A 428 13.94 -7.45 -10.82
C ALA A 428 12.55 -8.10 -10.71
N ASP A 429 11.60 -7.66 -11.53
CA ASP A 429 10.24 -8.22 -11.58
C ASP A 429 10.26 -9.65 -12.12
N VAL A 430 11.01 -9.92 -13.19
CA VAL A 430 11.18 -11.27 -13.77
C VAL A 430 11.84 -12.22 -12.76
N LEU A 431 12.93 -11.79 -12.11
CA LEU A 431 13.60 -12.62 -11.10
C LEU A 431 12.69 -12.91 -9.90
N THR A 432 11.93 -11.91 -9.46
CA THR A 432 10.94 -12.07 -8.37
C THR A 432 9.86 -13.08 -8.75
N PHE A 433 9.40 -13.06 -9.99
CA PHE A 433 8.44 -14.05 -10.48
C PHE A 433 9.01 -15.46 -10.39
N PHE A 434 10.22 -15.70 -10.89
CA PHE A 434 10.86 -17.00 -10.83
C PHE A 434 11.09 -17.49 -9.39
N VAL A 435 11.34 -16.62 -8.45
CA VAL A 435 11.39 -16.96 -7.02
C VAL A 435 10.01 -17.25 -6.44
N THR A 436 8.98 -16.49 -6.85
CA THR A 436 7.62 -16.64 -6.30
C THR A 436 6.97 -17.98 -6.72
N VAL A 437 7.19 -18.41 -7.96
CA VAL A 437 6.60 -19.64 -8.54
C VAL A 437 6.87 -20.89 -7.68
N PRO A 438 8.12 -21.23 -7.30
CA PRO A 438 8.42 -22.42 -6.51
C PRO A 438 7.91 -22.35 -5.07
N PHE A 439 7.64 -21.17 -4.51
CA PHE A 439 7.00 -21.03 -3.22
C PHE A 439 5.48 -21.16 -3.31
N LEU A 440 4.86 -20.58 -4.33
CA LEU A 440 3.41 -20.45 -4.46
C LEU A 440 2.76 -21.75 -4.95
N PHE A 441 3.18 -22.29 -6.08
CA PHE A 441 2.47 -23.42 -6.72
C PHE A 441 2.51 -24.71 -5.91
N PRO A 442 3.63 -25.14 -5.30
CA PRO A 442 3.64 -26.28 -4.40
C PRO A 442 2.72 -26.08 -3.20
N PHE A 443 2.68 -24.83 -2.67
CA PHE A 443 1.79 -24.52 -1.57
C PHE A 443 0.31 -24.57 -1.96
N LEU A 444 -0.06 -24.10 -3.17
CA LEU A 444 -1.43 -24.25 -3.67
C LEU A 444 -1.84 -25.72 -3.82
N ARG A 445 -0.93 -26.60 -4.21
CA ARG A 445 -1.18 -28.06 -4.22
C ARG A 445 -1.31 -28.62 -2.81
N GLN A 446 -0.51 -28.12 -1.86
CA GLN A 446 -0.62 -28.51 -0.46
C GLN A 446 -1.99 -28.14 0.12
N LEU A 447 -2.57 -26.99 -0.22
CA LEU A 447 -3.91 -26.59 0.22
C LEU A 447 -5.00 -27.59 -0.20
N VAL A 448 -4.91 -28.14 -1.40
CA VAL A 448 -5.86 -29.18 -1.85
C VAL A 448 -5.75 -30.44 -0.99
N ARG A 449 -4.53 -30.92 -0.73
CA ARG A 449 -4.29 -32.07 0.13
C ARG A 449 -4.78 -31.85 1.57
N MET A 450 -4.63 -30.63 2.09
CA MET A 450 -5.15 -30.27 3.42
C MET A 450 -6.69 -30.30 3.44
N ASP A 451 -7.34 -29.84 2.38
CA ASP A 451 -8.81 -29.87 2.27
C ASP A 451 -9.34 -31.31 2.19
N GLU A 452 -8.68 -32.18 1.42
CA GLU A 452 -8.99 -33.60 1.33
C GLU A 452 -8.79 -34.34 2.66
N ALA A 453 -7.71 -34.01 3.38
CA ALA A 453 -7.45 -34.58 4.71
C ALA A 453 -8.47 -34.13 5.76
N GLU A 454 -8.99 -32.92 5.68
CA GLU A 454 -10.04 -32.42 6.58
C GLU A 454 -11.40 -33.03 6.26
N ALA A 455 -11.72 -33.17 4.95
CA ALA A 455 -12.91 -33.85 4.51
C ALA A 455 -12.96 -35.34 4.90
N ALA A 456 -11.80 -35.99 5.01
CA ALA A 456 -11.69 -37.38 5.45
C ALA A 456 -11.89 -37.58 6.96
N LYS A 457 -11.78 -36.48 7.77
CA LYS A 457 -12.01 -36.51 9.24
C LYS A 457 -13.47 -36.19 9.62
N ALA A 458 -14.23 -35.51 8.72
CA ALA A 458 -15.62 -35.11 8.93
C ALA A 458 -16.60 -36.21 8.48
#